data_12af6aebf476fcab9049ac8b5b944854
#
_entry.id   12af6aebf476fcab9049ac8b5b944854
#
_cell.length_a   1.000
_cell.length_b   1.000
_cell.length_c   1.000
_cell.angle_alpha   90.00
_cell.angle_beta   90.00
_cell.angle_gamma   90.00
#
_symmetry.space_group_name_H-M   'P 1'
#
loop_
_entity.id
_entity.type
_entity.pdbx_description
1 polymer ?
#
loop_
_entity_poly.entity_id
_entity_poly.type
_entity_poly.pdbx_seq_one_letter_code
_entity_poly.pdbx_strand_id
1 'polypeptide(L)'
;MNKLLYRFIIVAAVIASLCSCNKDGDLIFLNGFGASSLVASTDEVALSTANKAKIVLSLAWKNPDLLTSDSTKTAADGLLKTYLQVSANENFENCAQTTVTNLSKAYTGDDLNSLAKGLGLTPDAQSPLYFRVMSKEGDNMSPAYSNVCKVMVTPFTIHMTSVDVLNKDKTDVIAQLFSPSENGIYTGYMKATAWLNCWFQEKDGTMWGNYGVAGHEFELSDASDAWNCWFADGKGDWYVTVDTKSKTWSAANIMTVKVNGTDLTYDSSTDSWSAVMKVDDNTRLTAQADAKEYNTTTRTSSSKDISLALADTTLAKGGTYTVTLAIQPADAQFHFSVVEGEKKPDEKPQTPLPATLSMYSKDGSTLLATLNQTETKGVYTGTYKASQWENFKFVDTENNIWYGSDPSNLFTLSSAEDAWNIWFKDDFESGTVLTVTADLNTLTWSYSK
;
A
#
# COMPACT_ATOMS: atom_id res chain seq x y z
N MET A 1 34.27 -101.49 -27.80
CA MET A 1 34.89 -100.26 -28.38
C MET A 1 33.97 -99.00 -28.40
N ASN A 2 32.68 -99.06 -28.24
CA ASN A 2 31.79 -97.94 -28.45
C ASN A 2 31.58 -97.05 -27.20
N LYS A 3 31.78 -97.49 -25.98
CA LYS A 3 31.55 -96.66 -24.78
C LYS A 3 32.68 -95.64 -24.51
N LEU A 4 33.93 -95.95 -24.89
CA LEU A 4 35.04 -95.02 -24.73
C LEU A 4 35.01 -93.88 -25.78
N LEU A 5 34.62 -94.20 -27.00
CA LEU A 5 34.44 -93.20 -28.08
C LEU A 5 33.36 -92.20 -27.77
N TYR A 6 32.23 -92.68 -27.17
CA TYR A 6 31.07 -91.77 -26.79
C TYR A 6 31.45 -90.83 -25.66
N ARG A 7 32.28 -91.33 -24.72
CA ARG A 7 32.79 -90.44 -23.67
C ARG A 7 33.81 -89.41 -24.18
N PHE A 8 34.63 -89.74 -25.16
CA PHE A 8 35.53 -88.82 -25.81
C PHE A 8 34.74 -87.75 -26.64
N ILE A 9 33.70 -88.15 -27.33
CA ILE A 9 32.83 -87.20 -28.10
C ILE A 9 32.09 -86.27 -27.14
N ILE A 10 31.55 -86.72 -26.01
CA ILE A 10 30.91 -85.88 -25.03
C ILE A 10 31.88 -84.89 -24.38
N VAL A 11 33.09 -85.35 -24.01
CA VAL A 11 34.08 -84.45 -23.42
C VAL A 11 34.59 -83.44 -24.47
N ALA A 12 34.77 -83.81 -25.72
CA ALA A 12 35.14 -82.89 -26.79
C ALA A 12 33.99 -81.84 -27.09
N ALA A 13 32.71 -82.28 -27.03
CA ALA A 13 31.57 -81.41 -27.20
C ALA A 13 31.43 -80.42 -26.05
N VAL A 14 31.71 -80.86 -24.78
CA VAL A 14 31.68 -79.95 -23.60
C VAL A 14 32.85 -78.97 -23.64
N ILE A 15 34.04 -79.40 -24.10
CA ILE A 15 35.20 -78.50 -24.28
C ILE A 15 34.95 -77.50 -25.39
N ALA A 16 34.31 -77.92 -26.50
CA ALA A 16 33.93 -77.01 -27.60
C ALA A 16 32.82 -76.04 -27.22
N SER A 17 31.91 -76.43 -26.32
CA SER A 17 30.91 -75.53 -25.82
C SER A 17 31.43 -74.50 -24.78
N LEU A 18 32.56 -74.83 -24.13
CA LEU A 18 33.22 -73.87 -23.21
C LEU A 18 34.12 -72.85 -23.95
N CYS A 19 34.55 -73.17 -25.19
CA CYS A 19 35.34 -72.24 -26.00
C CYS A 19 34.46 -71.32 -26.89
N SER A 20 33.11 -71.45 -26.82
CA SER A 20 32.21 -70.74 -27.69
C SER A 20 31.67 -69.40 -27.10
N CYS A 21 32.29 -68.87 -26.10
CA CYS A 21 31.96 -67.53 -25.57
C CYS A 21 33.11 -66.56 -25.54
N ASN A 22 33.89 -66.49 -26.62
CA ASN A 22 34.59 -65.27 -26.94
C ASN A 22 33.70 -64.39 -27.83
N LYS A 23 32.61 -63.94 -27.22
CA LYS A 23 32.00 -62.70 -27.63
C LYS A 23 32.65 -61.59 -26.80
N ASP A 24 33.94 -61.53 -26.79
CA ASP A 24 34.66 -60.34 -26.35
C ASP A 24 34.63 -59.37 -27.51
N GLY A 25 33.47 -58.79 -27.72
CA GLY A 25 33.44 -57.48 -28.35
C GLY A 25 34.27 -56.55 -27.46
N ASP A 26 35.06 -55.71 -28.06
CA ASP A 26 35.86 -54.73 -27.31
C ASP A 26 34.98 -54.05 -26.30
N LEU A 27 35.35 -54.16 -25.00
CA LEU A 27 34.63 -53.50 -23.90
C LEU A 27 34.79 -51.99 -24.10
N ILE A 28 33.69 -51.35 -24.43
CA ILE A 28 33.62 -49.89 -24.57
C ILE A 28 33.19 -49.34 -23.24
N PHE A 29 33.98 -48.51 -22.65
CA PHE A 29 33.71 -47.84 -21.38
C PHE A 29 33.72 -46.30 -21.55
N LEU A 30 33.07 -45.59 -20.63
CA LEU A 30 33.12 -44.12 -20.59
C LEU A 30 34.51 -43.69 -20.13
N ASN A 31 35.14 -42.76 -20.86
CA ASN A 31 36.54 -42.36 -20.68
C ASN A 31 36.67 -40.89 -20.21
N GLY A 32 35.59 -40.14 -20.12
CA GLY A 32 35.61 -38.76 -19.67
C GLY A 32 34.52 -37.90 -20.30
N PHE A 33 34.73 -36.62 -20.20
CA PHE A 33 33.83 -35.60 -20.73
C PHE A 33 34.55 -34.72 -21.74
N GLY A 34 33.86 -34.32 -22.76
CA GLY A 34 34.25 -33.27 -23.70
C GLY A 34 34.13 -31.87 -23.10
N ALA A 35 34.25 -30.86 -23.94
CA ALA A 35 34.12 -29.47 -23.50
C ALA A 35 32.66 -29.10 -23.20
N SER A 36 32.44 -28.38 -22.11
CA SER A 36 31.20 -27.72 -21.73
C SER A 36 31.39 -26.21 -21.71
N SER A 37 30.36 -25.44 -21.99
CA SER A 37 30.42 -24.00 -21.96
C SER A 37 29.13 -23.41 -21.41
N LEU A 38 29.23 -22.27 -20.70
CA LEU A 38 28.12 -21.48 -20.20
C LEU A 38 28.30 -20.02 -20.64
N VAL A 39 27.22 -19.37 -21.05
CA VAL A 39 27.18 -17.95 -21.37
C VAL A 39 26.01 -17.30 -20.64
N ALA A 40 26.20 -16.06 -20.21
CA ALA A 40 25.17 -15.20 -19.62
C ALA A 40 24.81 -14.07 -20.59
N SER A 41 23.58 -13.63 -20.58
CA SER A 41 23.08 -12.52 -21.42
C SER A 41 23.64 -11.16 -21.03
N THR A 42 24.12 -11.02 -19.80
CA THR A 42 24.73 -9.81 -19.25
C THR A 42 25.70 -10.19 -18.12
N ASP A 43 26.63 -9.31 -17.81
CA ASP A 43 27.56 -9.40 -16.68
C ASP A 43 27.18 -8.53 -15.49
N GLU A 44 26.08 -7.74 -15.61
CA GLU A 44 25.58 -6.89 -14.55
C GLU A 44 24.03 -6.81 -14.55
N VAL A 45 23.41 -6.88 -13.35
CA VAL A 45 21.98 -6.75 -13.15
C VAL A 45 21.69 -5.92 -11.89
N ALA A 46 21.06 -4.77 -12.04
CA ALA A 46 20.46 -4.03 -10.93
C ALA A 46 18.99 -4.42 -10.81
N LEU A 47 18.62 -5.03 -9.68
CA LEU A 47 17.28 -5.49 -9.40
C LEU A 47 16.45 -4.37 -8.74
N SER A 48 15.15 -4.33 -9.03
CA SER A 48 14.23 -3.35 -8.49
C SER A 48 12.78 -3.83 -8.62
N THR A 49 11.84 -3.14 -7.95
CA THR A 49 10.40 -3.39 -8.11
C THR A 49 9.93 -3.22 -9.56
N ALA A 50 10.54 -2.30 -10.32
CA ALA A 50 10.17 -2.01 -11.72
C ALA A 50 10.51 -3.14 -12.70
N ASN A 51 11.46 -4.02 -12.36
CA ASN A 51 11.87 -5.15 -13.20
C ASN A 51 11.59 -6.52 -12.57
N LYS A 52 10.91 -6.57 -11.42
CA LYS A 52 10.66 -7.81 -10.67
C LYS A 52 10.00 -8.92 -11.52
N ALA A 53 9.05 -8.57 -12.38
CA ALA A 53 8.35 -9.54 -13.25
C ALA A 53 9.01 -9.74 -14.63
N LYS A 54 10.07 -8.99 -14.97
CA LYS A 54 10.76 -9.07 -16.27
C LYS A 54 11.89 -10.06 -16.20
N ILE A 55 12.21 -10.73 -17.32
CA ILE A 55 13.44 -11.50 -17.45
C ILE A 55 14.62 -10.53 -17.45
N VAL A 56 15.52 -10.69 -16.48
CA VAL A 56 16.68 -9.80 -16.27
C VAL A 56 18.02 -10.50 -16.53
N LEU A 57 18.02 -11.84 -16.49
CA LEU A 57 19.20 -12.66 -16.77
C LEU A 57 18.78 -13.94 -17.51
N SER A 58 19.48 -14.25 -18.58
CA SER A 58 19.34 -15.52 -19.27
C SER A 58 20.70 -16.20 -19.35
N LEU A 59 20.71 -17.48 -19.05
CA LEU A 59 21.87 -18.36 -19.17
C LEU A 59 21.61 -19.38 -20.27
N ALA A 60 22.63 -19.68 -21.05
CA ALA A 60 22.61 -20.76 -22.04
C ALA A 60 23.93 -21.55 -21.99
N TRP A 61 23.86 -22.85 -22.19
CA TRP A 61 25.04 -23.70 -22.09
C TRP A 61 25.02 -24.83 -23.11
N LYS A 62 26.22 -25.41 -23.32
CA LYS A 62 26.42 -26.67 -24.01
C LYS A 62 26.85 -27.71 -22.99
N ASN A 63 26.13 -28.85 -22.92
CA ASN A 63 26.58 -29.98 -22.14
C ASN A 63 27.83 -30.59 -22.76
N PRO A 64 28.74 -31.21 -21.98
CA PRO A 64 29.85 -31.95 -22.52
C PRO A 64 29.36 -33.22 -23.18
N ASP A 65 30.04 -33.62 -24.24
CA ASP A 65 29.86 -34.96 -24.84
C ASP A 65 30.49 -36.00 -23.89
N LEU A 66 29.84 -37.16 -23.72
CA LEU A 66 30.46 -38.31 -23.03
C LEU A 66 31.44 -38.98 -23.98
N LEU A 67 32.69 -39.03 -23.55
CA LEU A 67 33.75 -39.68 -24.34
C LEU A 67 33.81 -41.17 -24.02
N THR A 68 34.00 -42.00 -25.09
CA THR A 68 34.13 -43.44 -25.00
C THR A 68 35.58 -43.86 -25.24
N SER A 69 35.95 -45.06 -24.79
CA SER A 69 37.28 -45.65 -25.03
C SER A 69 37.54 -45.93 -26.53
N ASP A 70 36.49 -46.04 -27.32
CA ASP A 70 36.53 -46.12 -28.78
C ASP A 70 35.93 -44.84 -29.36
N SER A 71 36.77 -43.98 -29.91
CA SER A 71 36.37 -42.67 -30.47
C SER A 71 35.39 -42.78 -31.70
N THR A 72 35.21 -43.98 -32.21
CA THR A 72 34.22 -44.22 -33.32
C THR A 72 32.81 -44.52 -32.76
N LYS A 73 32.67 -44.65 -31.47
CA LYS A 73 31.40 -44.92 -30.77
C LYS A 73 30.94 -43.75 -29.97
N THR A 74 29.63 -43.56 -29.88
CA THR A 74 28.98 -42.54 -29.04
C THR A 74 28.34 -43.19 -27.83
N ALA A 75 28.36 -42.50 -26.72
CA ALA A 75 27.63 -42.92 -25.51
C ALA A 75 26.09 -42.88 -25.78
N ALA A 76 25.36 -43.71 -25.08
CA ALA A 76 23.91 -43.70 -25.18
C ALA A 76 23.32 -42.35 -24.72
N ASP A 77 22.21 -41.91 -25.29
CA ASP A 77 21.52 -40.71 -24.90
C ASP A 77 20.93 -40.85 -23.49
N GLY A 78 20.81 -39.72 -22.79
CA GLY A 78 20.11 -39.64 -21.48
C GLY A 78 20.95 -40.12 -20.26
N LEU A 79 22.19 -40.49 -20.43
CA LEU A 79 23.07 -40.85 -19.31
C LEU A 79 23.53 -39.66 -18.49
N LEU A 80 23.60 -38.48 -19.10
CA LEU A 80 24.14 -37.29 -18.50
C LEU A 80 23.08 -36.58 -17.63
N LYS A 81 23.36 -36.37 -16.34
CA LYS A 81 22.61 -35.49 -15.44
C LYS A 81 23.29 -34.13 -15.35
N THR A 82 22.51 -33.08 -15.61
CA THR A 82 23.06 -31.73 -15.61
C THR A 82 22.45 -30.90 -14.49
N TYR A 83 23.26 -30.12 -13.81
CA TYR A 83 22.91 -29.26 -12.71
C TYR A 83 23.44 -27.85 -12.97
N LEU A 84 22.58 -26.85 -12.80
CA LEU A 84 23.01 -25.47 -12.72
C LEU A 84 23.35 -25.16 -11.25
N GLN A 85 24.58 -24.71 -11.02
CA GLN A 85 25.07 -24.29 -9.72
C GLN A 85 25.26 -22.78 -9.71
N VAL A 86 24.79 -22.15 -8.61
CA VAL A 86 24.88 -20.70 -8.37
C VAL A 86 25.47 -20.47 -6.98
N SER A 87 26.47 -19.60 -6.87
CA SER A 87 27.15 -19.32 -5.61
C SER A 87 27.52 -17.84 -5.48
N ALA A 88 27.57 -17.35 -4.26
CA ALA A 88 28.16 -16.05 -3.93
C ALA A 88 29.71 -16.11 -3.93
N ASN A 89 30.30 -17.32 -3.96
CA ASN A 89 31.73 -17.55 -3.93
C ASN A 89 32.20 -18.28 -5.19
N GLU A 90 33.32 -17.87 -5.75
CA GLU A 90 33.90 -18.43 -6.97
C GLU A 90 34.27 -19.91 -6.86
N ASN A 91 34.61 -20.40 -5.65
CA ASN A 91 34.93 -21.77 -5.36
C ASN A 91 33.72 -22.70 -5.19
N PHE A 92 32.50 -22.17 -5.17
CA PHE A 92 31.23 -22.91 -5.03
C PHE A 92 31.15 -23.78 -3.75
N GLU A 93 31.81 -23.40 -2.66
CA GLU A 93 31.71 -24.11 -1.37
C GLU A 93 30.26 -24.18 -0.84
N ASN A 94 29.53 -23.08 -0.97
CA ASN A 94 28.11 -23.01 -0.69
C ASN A 94 27.38 -22.57 -1.95
N CYS A 95 26.69 -23.49 -2.61
CA CYS A 95 25.98 -23.19 -3.84
C CYS A 95 24.52 -23.68 -3.83
N ALA A 96 23.64 -22.91 -4.43
CA ALA A 96 22.33 -23.37 -4.83
C ALA A 96 22.49 -24.26 -6.06
N GLN A 97 21.92 -25.48 -6.04
CA GLN A 97 21.99 -26.42 -7.14
C GLN A 97 20.59 -26.82 -7.60
N THR A 98 20.36 -26.76 -8.91
CA THR A 98 19.09 -27.15 -9.51
C THR A 98 19.34 -28.11 -10.67
N THR A 99 18.63 -29.24 -10.72
CA THR A 99 18.63 -30.14 -11.87
C THR A 99 18.00 -29.45 -13.06
N VAL A 100 18.65 -29.51 -14.20
CA VAL A 100 18.17 -28.88 -15.45
C VAL A 100 18.10 -29.91 -16.58
N THR A 101 17.02 -29.84 -17.36
CA THR A 101 16.81 -30.67 -18.55
C THR A 101 16.94 -29.88 -19.83
N ASN A 102 16.70 -28.57 -19.78
CA ASN A 102 16.91 -27.66 -20.89
C ASN A 102 18.35 -27.15 -20.92
N LEU A 103 18.78 -26.61 -22.03
CA LEU A 103 20.11 -26.01 -22.21
C LEU A 103 20.12 -24.51 -21.94
N SER A 104 19.10 -24.01 -21.26
CA SER A 104 18.98 -22.60 -20.86
C SER A 104 18.16 -22.43 -19.59
N LYS A 105 18.39 -21.32 -18.90
CA LYS A 105 17.59 -20.87 -17.74
C LYS A 105 17.43 -19.35 -17.81
N ALA A 106 16.20 -18.88 -17.73
CA ALA A 106 15.90 -17.47 -17.53
C ALA A 106 15.52 -17.20 -16.07
N TYR A 107 15.91 -16.04 -15.57
CA TYR A 107 15.54 -15.52 -14.24
C TYR A 107 14.75 -14.25 -14.42
N THR A 108 13.58 -14.17 -13.79
CA THR A 108 12.90 -12.90 -13.56
C THR A 108 13.66 -12.09 -12.51
N GLY A 109 13.34 -10.79 -12.40
CA GLY A 109 13.94 -9.97 -11.33
C GLY A 109 13.64 -10.52 -9.94
N ASP A 110 12.44 -11.04 -9.72
CA ASP A 110 12.02 -11.61 -8.43
C ASP A 110 12.74 -12.93 -8.11
N ASP A 111 12.85 -13.83 -9.11
CA ASP A 111 13.60 -15.09 -8.97
C ASP A 111 15.07 -14.85 -8.64
N LEU A 112 15.71 -13.93 -9.38
CA LEU A 112 17.12 -13.61 -9.17
C LEU A 112 17.36 -12.89 -7.84
N ASN A 113 16.44 -12.01 -7.41
CA ASN A 113 16.48 -11.32 -6.12
C ASN A 113 16.38 -12.31 -4.96
N SER A 114 15.43 -13.23 -5.03
CA SER A 114 15.23 -14.27 -4.02
C SER A 114 16.45 -15.19 -3.93
N LEU A 115 17.02 -15.61 -5.07
CA LEU A 115 18.22 -16.42 -5.14
C LEU A 115 19.42 -15.69 -4.54
N ALA A 116 19.65 -14.42 -4.92
CA ALA A 116 20.76 -13.61 -4.43
C ALA A 116 20.69 -13.42 -2.90
N LYS A 117 19.50 -13.06 -2.37
CA LYS A 117 19.28 -12.93 -0.93
C LYS A 117 19.44 -14.28 -0.20
N GLY A 118 18.95 -15.36 -0.78
CA GLY A 118 19.11 -16.71 -0.24
C GLY A 118 20.58 -17.17 -0.18
N LEU A 119 21.44 -16.65 -1.04
CA LEU A 119 22.88 -16.86 -1.03
C LEU A 119 23.64 -15.84 -0.17
N GLY A 120 22.95 -14.96 0.55
CA GLY A 120 23.51 -14.01 1.50
C GLY A 120 24.03 -12.69 0.91
N LEU A 121 23.66 -12.33 -0.33
CA LEU A 121 23.99 -11.02 -0.88
C LEU A 121 23.23 -9.93 -0.12
N THR A 122 23.95 -8.86 0.21
CA THR A 122 23.37 -7.71 0.90
C THR A 122 22.50 -6.89 -0.07
N PRO A 123 21.24 -6.60 0.27
CA PRO A 123 20.41 -5.70 -0.52
C PRO A 123 21.07 -4.33 -0.71
N ASP A 124 20.76 -3.70 -1.84
CA ASP A 124 21.24 -2.37 -2.26
C ASP A 124 22.77 -2.25 -2.40
N ALA A 125 23.48 -3.39 -2.30
CA ALA A 125 24.92 -3.47 -2.52
C ALA A 125 25.24 -4.41 -3.70
N GLN A 126 26.03 -3.91 -4.66
CA GLN A 126 26.47 -4.71 -5.80
C GLN A 126 27.44 -5.80 -5.35
N SER A 127 27.12 -7.06 -5.67
CA SER A 127 27.93 -8.22 -5.29
C SER A 127 27.93 -9.27 -6.40
N PRO A 128 29.00 -10.09 -6.53
CA PRO A 128 29.07 -11.10 -7.57
C PRO A 128 28.20 -12.32 -7.26
N LEU A 129 27.52 -12.84 -8.28
CA LEU A 129 27.04 -14.21 -8.35
C LEU A 129 27.82 -14.98 -9.42
N TYR A 130 28.20 -16.17 -9.08
CA TYR A 130 28.93 -17.09 -9.95
C TYR A 130 28.04 -18.24 -10.38
N PHE A 131 28.03 -18.51 -11.67
CA PHE A 131 27.21 -19.55 -12.31
C PHE A 131 28.11 -20.54 -13.01
N ARG A 132 27.84 -21.83 -12.84
CA ARG A 132 28.43 -22.89 -13.66
C ARG A 132 27.45 -24.03 -13.86
N VAL A 133 27.69 -24.82 -14.88
CA VAL A 133 26.99 -26.07 -15.12
C VAL A 133 27.86 -27.22 -14.70
N MET A 134 27.33 -28.13 -13.88
CA MET A 134 27.93 -29.38 -13.51
C MET A 134 27.24 -30.51 -14.25
N SER A 135 28.00 -31.33 -14.95
CA SER A 135 27.51 -32.53 -15.64
C SER A 135 28.07 -33.78 -15.00
N LYS A 136 27.20 -34.72 -14.68
CA LYS A 136 27.56 -35.96 -13.96
C LYS A 136 26.94 -37.18 -14.64
N GLU A 137 27.71 -38.24 -14.71
CA GLU A 137 27.25 -39.58 -15.10
C GLU A 137 27.60 -40.54 -13.97
N GLY A 138 26.59 -41.03 -13.25
CA GLY A 138 26.78 -41.94 -12.09
C GLY A 138 27.64 -41.35 -10.98
N ASP A 139 28.14 -42.27 -10.11
CA ASP A 139 29.01 -41.91 -8.96
C ASP A 139 30.47 -42.29 -9.16
N ASN A 140 30.78 -43.04 -10.23
CA ASN A 140 32.11 -43.59 -10.49
C ASN A 140 33.00 -42.68 -11.36
N MET A 141 32.43 -41.59 -11.89
CA MET A 141 33.15 -40.63 -12.73
C MET A 141 33.12 -39.25 -12.07
N SER A 142 34.24 -38.56 -12.01
CA SER A 142 34.30 -37.16 -11.53
C SER A 142 33.44 -36.27 -12.42
N PRO A 143 32.64 -35.34 -11.85
CA PRO A 143 31.79 -34.45 -12.62
C PRO A 143 32.63 -33.52 -13.52
N ALA A 144 32.08 -33.17 -14.67
CA ALA A 144 32.61 -32.11 -15.52
C ALA A 144 31.94 -30.79 -15.20
N TYR A 145 32.65 -29.68 -15.36
CA TYR A 145 32.16 -28.33 -15.14
C TYR A 145 32.37 -27.49 -16.39
N SER A 146 31.43 -26.58 -16.62
CA SER A 146 31.58 -25.50 -17.61
C SER A 146 32.59 -24.45 -17.12
N ASN A 147 32.88 -23.46 -17.94
CA ASN A 147 33.43 -22.21 -17.45
C ASN A 147 32.50 -21.58 -16.44
N VAL A 148 33.02 -20.71 -15.57
CA VAL A 148 32.29 -19.91 -14.61
C VAL A 148 31.86 -18.59 -15.29
N CYS A 149 30.58 -18.25 -15.23
CA CYS A 149 30.08 -16.91 -15.55
C CYS A 149 29.91 -16.12 -14.24
N LYS A 150 30.55 -14.96 -14.18
CA LYS A 150 30.38 -13.98 -13.10
C LYS A 150 29.39 -12.92 -13.54
N VAL A 151 28.34 -12.68 -12.73
CA VAL A 151 27.37 -11.60 -12.94
C VAL A 151 27.34 -10.76 -11.68
N MET A 152 27.53 -9.45 -11.83
CA MET A 152 27.37 -8.50 -10.73
C MET A 152 25.88 -8.23 -10.52
N VAL A 153 25.40 -8.51 -9.30
CA VAL A 153 23.97 -8.37 -8.98
C VAL A 153 23.83 -7.40 -7.82
N THR A 154 22.91 -6.44 -7.97
CA THR A 154 22.46 -5.58 -6.86
C THR A 154 21.05 -6.04 -6.46
N PRO A 155 20.88 -6.84 -5.40
CA PRO A 155 19.58 -7.22 -4.90
C PRO A 155 18.87 -6.00 -4.31
N PHE A 156 17.53 -6.05 -4.20
CA PHE A 156 16.75 -5.00 -3.54
C PHE A 156 15.93 -5.57 -2.38
N THR A 157 15.60 -4.69 -1.43
CA THR A 157 14.62 -4.96 -0.39
C THR A 157 13.51 -3.91 -0.52
N ILE A 158 12.26 -4.35 -0.42
CA ILE A 158 11.14 -3.43 -0.27
C ILE A 158 11.04 -3.10 1.21
N HIS A 159 11.31 -1.83 1.54
CA HIS A 159 11.17 -1.35 2.90
C HIS A 159 9.69 -1.12 3.21
N MET A 160 9.16 -1.89 4.16
CA MET A 160 7.76 -1.83 4.60
C MET A 160 7.53 -0.71 5.61
N THR A 161 7.98 0.50 5.25
CA THR A 161 7.94 1.70 6.12
C THR A 161 6.56 2.30 6.27
N SER A 162 5.64 2.00 5.36
CA SER A 162 4.28 2.52 5.39
C SER A 162 3.29 1.62 4.63
N VAL A 163 2.02 1.79 4.94
CA VAL A 163 0.87 1.22 4.22
C VAL A 163 -0.01 2.36 3.71
N ASP A 164 -0.44 2.28 2.46
CA ASP A 164 -1.37 3.22 1.87
C ASP A 164 -2.81 2.81 2.22
N VAL A 165 -3.61 3.75 2.68
CA VAL A 165 -5.06 3.57 2.86
C VAL A 165 -5.73 4.01 1.57
N LEU A 166 -6.34 3.07 0.86
CA LEU A 166 -7.01 3.33 -0.41
C LEU A 166 -8.51 3.51 -0.19
N ASN A 167 -9.15 4.30 -1.06
CA ASN A 167 -10.59 4.38 -1.12
C ASN A 167 -11.23 3.02 -1.47
N LYS A 168 -12.57 2.93 -1.37
CA LYS A 168 -13.34 1.71 -1.66
C LYS A 168 -12.99 1.09 -3.02
N ASP A 169 -12.81 1.91 -4.03
CA ASP A 169 -12.60 1.49 -5.41
C ASP A 169 -11.12 1.21 -5.74
N LYS A 170 -10.22 1.39 -4.78
CA LYS A 170 -8.77 1.19 -4.89
C LYS A 170 -8.10 2.12 -5.91
N THR A 171 -8.69 3.28 -6.18
CA THR A 171 -8.21 4.26 -7.17
C THR A 171 -7.33 5.34 -6.56
N ASP A 172 -7.62 5.73 -5.32
CA ASP A 172 -7.00 6.87 -4.67
C ASP A 172 -6.47 6.51 -3.29
N VAL A 173 -5.29 7.03 -2.97
CA VAL A 173 -4.72 6.99 -1.62
C VAL A 173 -5.37 8.12 -0.82
N ILE A 174 -6.13 7.77 0.22
CA ILE A 174 -6.83 8.71 1.08
C ILE A 174 -6.07 9.02 2.38
N ALA A 175 -5.15 8.14 2.78
CA ALA A 175 -4.24 8.33 3.91
C ALA A 175 -3.04 7.40 3.80
N GLN A 176 -2.04 7.60 4.66
CA GLN A 176 -0.90 6.71 4.81
C GLN A 176 -0.64 6.46 6.29
N LEU A 177 -0.35 5.21 6.67
CA LEU A 177 0.05 4.83 8.02
C LEU A 177 1.49 4.37 7.99
N PHE A 178 2.24 4.54 9.08
CA PHE A 178 3.68 4.36 9.10
C PHE A 178 4.13 3.26 10.03
N SER A 179 5.21 2.57 9.65
CA SER A 179 5.91 1.53 10.42
C SER A 179 7.41 1.86 10.46
N PRO A 180 7.87 2.74 11.36
CA PRO A 180 9.29 3.08 11.44
C PRO A 180 10.20 1.88 11.72
N SER A 181 9.67 0.84 12.34
CA SER A 181 10.39 -0.41 12.66
C SER A 181 10.29 -1.46 11.55
N GLU A 182 9.57 -1.20 10.47
CA GLU A 182 9.35 -2.13 9.34
C GLU A 182 8.91 -3.53 9.79
N ASN A 183 8.13 -3.59 10.86
CA ASN A 183 7.77 -4.86 11.53
C ASN A 183 6.37 -5.38 11.16
N GLY A 184 5.70 -4.77 10.15
CA GLY A 184 4.36 -5.11 9.71
C GLY A 184 3.24 -4.55 10.58
N ILE A 185 3.58 -3.67 11.56
CA ILE A 185 2.62 -2.90 12.34
C ILE A 185 2.70 -1.45 11.86
N TYR A 186 1.62 -0.96 11.29
CA TYR A 186 1.48 0.40 10.76
C TYR A 186 0.50 1.17 11.61
N THR A 187 0.86 2.38 12.01
CA THR A 187 0.02 3.24 12.85
C THR A 187 -0.03 4.66 12.32
N GLY A 188 -1.11 5.36 12.62
CA GLY A 188 -1.23 6.78 12.30
C GLY A 188 -2.61 7.32 12.54
N TYR A 189 -2.70 8.64 12.47
CA TYR A 189 -3.97 9.36 12.54
C TYR A 189 -4.43 9.72 11.13
N MET A 190 -5.73 9.59 10.88
CA MET A 190 -6.35 9.98 9.62
C MET A 190 -7.76 10.48 9.82
N LYS A 191 -8.32 11.16 8.80
CA LYS A 191 -9.73 11.52 8.76
C LYS A 191 -10.57 10.38 8.20
N ALA A 192 -11.70 10.11 8.85
CA ALA A 192 -12.70 9.23 8.30
C ALA A 192 -14.11 9.73 8.65
N THR A 193 -15.05 9.52 7.72
CA THR A 193 -16.49 9.65 7.96
C THR A 193 -17.04 8.33 8.51
N ALA A 194 -18.24 8.37 9.07
CA ALA A 194 -18.94 7.15 9.43
C ALA A 194 -19.04 6.19 8.23
N TRP A 195 -18.73 4.94 8.48
CA TRP A 195 -18.81 3.86 7.48
C TRP A 195 -17.94 4.05 6.25
N LEU A 196 -16.86 4.86 6.36
CA LEU A 196 -15.85 4.97 5.31
C LEU A 196 -15.33 3.58 4.97
N ASN A 197 -15.37 3.21 3.69
CA ASN A 197 -14.86 1.96 3.18
C ASN A 197 -13.45 2.16 2.62
N CYS A 198 -12.52 1.29 2.97
CA CYS A 198 -11.13 1.40 2.58
C CYS A 198 -10.45 0.05 2.37
N TRP A 199 -9.22 0.10 1.85
CA TRP A 199 -8.28 -1.00 1.74
C TRP A 199 -6.92 -0.54 2.25
N PHE A 200 -6.10 -1.49 2.70
CA PHE A 200 -4.71 -1.19 3.05
C PHE A 200 -3.78 -1.85 2.04
N GLN A 201 -2.84 -1.10 1.49
CA GLN A 201 -1.88 -1.62 0.52
C GLN A 201 -0.45 -1.42 1.01
N GLU A 202 0.28 -2.53 1.20
CA GLU A 202 1.71 -2.49 1.54
C GLU A 202 2.57 -2.08 0.33
N LYS A 203 3.80 -1.66 0.58
CA LYS A 203 4.73 -1.17 -0.46
C LYS A 203 5.13 -2.24 -1.49
N ASP A 204 4.98 -3.52 -1.18
CA ASP A 204 5.20 -4.61 -2.12
C ASP A 204 3.99 -4.87 -3.04
N GLY A 205 2.88 -4.16 -2.80
CA GLY A 205 1.62 -4.28 -3.52
C GLY A 205 0.61 -5.23 -2.89
N THR A 206 0.94 -5.86 -1.75
CA THR A 206 -0.01 -6.72 -1.03
C THR A 206 -1.21 -5.90 -0.57
N MET A 207 -2.40 -6.37 -0.93
CA MET A 207 -3.67 -5.70 -0.63
C MET A 207 -4.37 -6.41 0.52
N TRP A 208 -4.71 -5.65 1.57
CA TRP A 208 -5.40 -6.12 2.75
C TRP A 208 -6.82 -5.57 2.81
N GLY A 209 -7.77 -6.43 3.06
CA GLY A 209 -9.16 -6.11 3.39
C GLY A 209 -9.61 -6.84 4.62
N ASN A 210 -10.88 -6.70 5.02
CA ASN A 210 -11.47 -7.52 6.05
C ASN A 210 -11.59 -8.98 5.58
N TYR A 211 -11.43 -9.91 6.51
CA TYR A 211 -11.73 -11.31 6.27
C TYR A 211 -13.19 -11.46 5.82
N GLY A 212 -13.41 -12.08 4.65
CA GLY A 212 -14.68 -12.07 3.92
C GLY A 212 -15.81 -12.90 4.56
N VAL A 213 -15.93 -12.87 5.89
CA VAL A 213 -16.95 -13.59 6.65
C VAL A 213 -17.57 -12.65 7.69
N ALA A 214 -18.90 -12.61 7.75
CA ALA A 214 -19.61 -11.80 8.74
C ALA A 214 -19.20 -12.17 10.18
N GLY A 215 -19.02 -11.16 11.01
CA GLY A 215 -18.56 -11.31 12.39
C GLY A 215 -17.02 -11.37 12.54
N HIS A 216 -16.28 -11.14 11.45
CA HIS A 216 -14.81 -11.06 11.42
C HIS A 216 -14.32 -9.66 11.01
N GLU A 217 -15.11 -8.63 11.33
CA GLU A 217 -14.66 -7.25 11.16
C GLU A 217 -13.39 -7.03 12.00
N PHE A 218 -12.46 -6.25 11.47
CA PHE A 218 -11.13 -6.00 12.04
C PHE A 218 -10.15 -7.19 11.97
N GLU A 219 -10.50 -8.30 11.35
CA GLU A 219 -9.56 -9.34 10.92
C GLU A 219 -9.18 -9.11 9.46
N LEU A 220 -7.87 -9.12 9.15
CA LEU A 220 -7.36 -8.84 7.81
C LEU A 220 -7.20 -10.11 6.99
N SER A 221 -7.41 -9.97 5.69
CA SER A 221 -7.12 -10.99 4.68
C SER A 221 -6.51 -10.35 3.44
N ASP A 222 -5.52 -11.03 2.84
CA ASP A 222 -4.93 -10.74 1.55
C ASP A 222 -5.51 -11.61 0.41
N ALA A 223 -6.53 -12.39 0.71
CA ALA A 223 -7.20 -13.25 -0.25
C ALA A 223 -8.05 -12.44 -1.26
N SER A 224 -8.25 -12.99 -2.46
CA SER A 224 -8.99 -12.32 -3.53
C SER A 224 -10.48 -12.10 -3.23
N ASP A 225 -11.03 -12.82 -2.26
CA ASP A 225 -12.40 -12.72 -1.76
C ASP A 225 -12.54 -11.87 -0.49
N ALA A 226 -11.47 -11.22 -0.04
CA ALA A 226 -11.52 -10.27 1.07
C ALA A 226 -12.53 -9.15 0.80
N TRP A 227 -13.20 -8.68 1.83
CA TRP A 227 -14.08 -7.53 1.77
C TRP A 227 -13.30 -6.25 2.04
N ASN A 228 -13.80 -5.09 1.60
CA ASN A 228 -13.23 -3.82 2.06
C ASN A 228 -13.33 -3.70 3.58
N CYS A 229 -12.38 -3.01 4.20
CA CYS A 229 -12.48 -2.57 5.58
C CYS A 229 -13.49 -1.42 5.68
N TRP A 230 -14.14 -1.24 6.82
CA TRP A 230 -15.02 -0.10 7.06
C TRP A 230 -14.90 0.41 8.48
N PHE A 231 -14.92 1.73 8.60
CA PHE A 231 -14.93 2.42 9.90
C PHE A 231 -16.30 2.26 10.56
N ALA A 232 -16.33 2.25 11.88
CA ALA A 232 -17.59 2.27 12.64
C ALA A 232 -18.29 3.63 12.53
N ASP A 233 -19.45 3.76 13.17
CA ASP A 233 -20.18 5.02 13.27
C ASP A 233 -19.38 6.05 14.06
N GLY A 234 -18.94 7.11 13.40
CA GLY A 234 -18.09 8.16 13.92
C GLY A 234 -17.50 9.00 12.78
N LYS A 235 -17.05 10.20 13.10
CA LYS A 235 -16.46 11.12 12.12
C LYS A 235 -15.30 11.90 12.72
N GLY A 236 -14.46 12.47 11.86
CA GLY A 236 -13.32 13.30 12.27
C GLY A 236 -12.03 12.50 12.33
N ASP A 237 -11.26 12.72 13.39
CA ASP A 237 -9.95 12.09 13.54
C ASP A 237 -10.06 10.67 14.09
N TRP A 238 -9.26 9.78 13.49
CA TRP A 238 -9.16 8.39 13.90
C TRP A 238 -7.70 8.00 14.06
N TYR A 239 -7.39 7.29 15.15
CA TYR A 239 -6.13 6.56 15.27
C TYR A 239 -6.33 5.14 14.70
N VAL A 240 -5.50 4.75 13.75
CA VAL A 240 -5.61 3.47 13.06
C VAL A 240 -4.34 2.65 13.29
N THR A 241 -4.51 1.37 13.58
CA THR A 241 -3.45 0.37 13.65
C THR A 241 -3.75 -0.76 12.68
N VAL A 242 -2.78 -1.09 11.82
CA VAL A 242 -2.84 -2.23 10.90
C VAL A 242 -1.67 -3.15 11.22
N ASP A 243 -1.96 -4.38 11.65
CA ASP A 243 -0.97 -5.42 11.93
C ASP A 243 -1.12 -6.54 10.91
N THR A 244 -0.27 -6.54 9.88
CA THR A 244 -0.32 -7.52 8.79
C THR A 244 0.25 -8.88 9.20
N LYS A 245 1.01 -8.97 10.29
CA LYS A 245 1.51 -10.24 10.83
C LYS A 245 0.44 -10.99 11.62
N SER A 246 -0.24 -10.27 12.52
CA SER A 246 -1.36 -10.82 13.28
C SER A 246 -2.64 -10.87 12.46
N LYS A 247 -2.63 -10.28 11.27
CA LYS A 247 -3.79 -10.12 10.37
C LYS A 247 -4.98 -9.48 11.07
N THR A 248 -4.75 -8.36 11.74
CA THR A 248 -5.78 -7.57 12.44
C THR A 248 -5.59 -6.09 12.19
N TRP A 249 -6.66 -5.34 12.38
CA TRP A 249 -6.60 -3.88 12.42
C TRP A 249 -7.53 -3.34 13.51
N SER A 250 -7.30 -2.11 13.92
CA SER A 250 -8.19 -1.39 14.83
C SER A 250 -8.28 0.06 14.43
N ALA A 251 -9.36 0.72 14.86
CA ALA A 251 -9.58 2.14 14.63
C ALA A 251 -10.19 2.77 15.89
N ALA A 252 -9.64 3.88 16.34
CA ALA A 252 -10.15 4.62 17.50
C ALA A 252 -10.57 6.03 17.09
N ASN A 253 -11.88 6.32 17.19
CA ASN A 253 -12.44 7.63 16.88
C ASN A 253 -12.13 8.61 18.04
N ILE A 254 -11.48 9.71 17.73
CA ILE A 254 -11.14 10.76 18.71
C ILE A 254 -12.40 11.56 19.04
N MET A 255 -12.74 11.62 20.31
CA MET A 255 -13.92 12.30 20.83
C MET A 255 -13.58 13.69 21.39
N THR A 256 -12.48 13.78 22.12
CA THR A 256 -12.02 15.03 22.73
C THR A 256 -10.50 15.08 22.72
N VAL A 257 -9.95 16.28 22.65
CA VAL A 257 -8.51 16.51 22.75
C VAL A 257 -8.25 17.50 23.87
N LYS A 258 -7.26 17.19 24.74
CA LYS A 258 -6.86 18.03 25.87
C LYS A 258 -5.36 18.26 25.87
N VAL A 259 -4.92 19.44 26.28
CA VAL A 259 -3.53 19.75 26.56
C VAL A 259 -3.42 20.18 28.04
N ASN A 260 -2.62 19.45 28.81
CA ASN A 260 -2.48 19.67 30.25
C ASN A 260 -3.83 19.81 30.99
N GLY A 261 -4.83 19.03 30.57
CA GLY A 261 -6.19 19.05 31.12
C GLY A 261 -7.13 20.15 30.57
N THR A 262 -6.64 21.06 29.74
CA THR A 262 -7.48 22.04 29.03
C THR A 262 -8.05 21.46 27.77
N ASP A 263 -9.37 21.48 27.57
CA ASP A 263 -10.04 21.02 26.37
C ASP A 263 -9.70 21.92 25.17
N LEU A 264 -9.39 21.32 24.04
CA LEU A 264 -9.24 22.00 22.75
C LEU A 264 -10.54 21.93 21.97
N THR A 265 -10.80 22.98 21.22
CA THR A 265 -11.93 23.04 20.27
C THR A 265 -11.45 22.67 18.88
N TYR A 266 -12.21 21.80 18.20
CA TYR A 266 -11.94 21.45 16.82
C TYR A 266 -12.50 22.51 15.87
N ASP A 267 -11.68 22.98 14.95
CA ASP A 267 -12.05 23.87 13.84
C ASP A 267 -11.98 23.12 12.51
N SER A 268 -13.12 22.86 11.89
CA SER A 268 -13.21 22.16 10.61
C SER A 268 -12.67 22.96 9.42
N SER A 269 -12.53 24.29 9.55
CA SER A 269 -12.01 25.14 8.47
C SER A 269 -10.49 25.07 8.37
N THR A 270 -9.80 24.84 9.49
CA THR A 270 -8.34 24.70 9.59
C THR A 270 -7.91 23.27 9.83
N ASP A 271 -8.88 22.36 10.00
CA ASP A 271 -8.68 20.95 10.29
C ASP A 271 -7.74 20.72 11.46
N SER A 272 -8.01 21.43 12.56
CA SER A 272 -7.14 21.42 13.75
C SER A 272 -7.90 21.62 15.06
N TRP A 273 -7.28 21.17 16.13
CA TRP A 273 -7.74 21.38 17.50
C TRP A 273 -6.97 22.53 18.12
N SER A 274 -7.63 23.47 18.77
CA SER A 274 -6.94 24.61 19.36
C SER A 274 -7.56 25.13 20.66
N ALA A 275 -6.73 25.76 21.50
CA ALA A 275 -7.15 26.52 22.67
C ALA A 275 -6.17 27.65 22.96
N VAL A 276 -6.64 28.69 23.62
CA VAL A 276 -5.80 29.72 24.24
C VAL A 276 -5.43 29.28 25.65
N MET A 277 -4.14 29.22 25.94
CA MET A 277 -3.62 28.75 27.22
C MET A 277 -2.63 29.74 27.85
N LYS A 278 -2.72 29.93 29.15
CA LYS A 278 -1.68 30.65 29.91
C LYS A 278 -0.77 29.61 30.58
N VAL A 279 0.52 29.72 30.35
CA VAL A 279 1.53 28.77 30.83
C VAL A 279 2.69 29.51 31.49
N ASP A 280 3.37 28.83 32.41
CA ASP A 280 4.57 29.33 33.08
C ASP A 280 5.84 29.02 32.24
N ASP A 281 6.99 29.60 32.66
CA ASP A 281 8.28 29.28 32.06
C ASP A 281 8.60 27.79 32.13
N ASN A 282 9.18 27.23 31.04
CA ASN A 282 9.57 25.83 30.95
C ASN A 282 8.40 24.82 31.09
N THR A 283 7.17 25.23 30.73
CA THR A 283 6.01 24.34 30.79
C THR A 283 6.10 23.29 29.68
N ARG A 284 6.02 22.00 30.07
CA ARG A 284 5.78 20.91 29.12
C ARG A 284 4.29 20.83 28.78
N LEU A 285 3.97 20.95 27.51
CA LEU A 285 2.64 20.70 26.97
C LEU A 285 2.53 19.22 26.60
N THR A 286 1.53 18.55 27.13
CA THR A 286 1.23 17.15 26.82
C THR A 286 -0.20 17.04 26.31
N ALA A 287 -0.35 16.60 25.06
CA ALA A 287 -1.64 16.41 24.45
C ALA A 287 -2.13 14.96 24.61
N GLN A 288 -3.39 14.82 24.94
CA GLN A 288 -4.08 13.55 25.12
C GLN A 288 -5.46 13.62 24.44
N ALA A 289 -5.95 12.48 23.99
CA ALA A 289 -7.31 12.35 23.46
C ALA A 289 -8.08 11.25 24.20
N ASP A 290 -9.36 11.50 24.45
CA ASP A 290 -10.31 10.43 24.75
C ASP A 290 -10.87 9.91 23.42
N ALA A 291 -10.89 8.59 23.25
CA ALA A 291 -11.28 7.96 22.01
C ALA A 291 -12.13 6.71 22.24
N LYS A 292 -12.89 6.32 21.22
CA LYS A 292 -13.65 5.08 21.17
C LYS A 292 -12.99 4.11 20.21
N GLU A 293 -12.40 3.04 20.74
CA GLU A 293 -11.70 2.01 19.97
C GLU A 293 -12.66 0.89 19.52
N TYR A 294 -12.49 0.50 18.28
CA TYR A 294 -13.11 -0.64 17.63
C TYR A 294 -12.02 -1.60 17.15
N ASN A 295 -12.17 -2.89 17.42
CA ASN A 295 -11.20 -3.93 17.09
C ASN A 295 -11.89 -5.29 17.00
N THR A 296 -11.15 -6.38 16.87
CA THR A 296 -11.70 -7.75 16.76
C THR A 296 -12.61 -8.17 17.90
N THR A 297 -12.51 -7.53 19.07
CA THR A 297 -13.34 -7.83 20.26
C THR A 297 -14.61 -6.99 20.31
N THR A 298 -14.49 -5.70 20.00
CA THR A 298 -15.60 -4.72 20.08
C THR A 298 -16.39 -4.67 18.78
N ARG A 299 -15.72 -4.92 17.64
CA ARG A 299 -16.27 -4.86 16.29
C ARG A 299 -16.91 -3.49 16.01
N THR A 300 -17.85 -3.41 15.09
CA THR A 300 -18.59 -2.17 14.79
C THR A 300 -19.82 -1.97 15.67
N SER A 301 -20.20 -2.97 16.47
CA SER A 301 -21.42 -2.93 17.28
C SER A 301 -21.22 -2.30 18.66
N SER A 302 -20.01 -2.21 19.14
CA SER A 302 -19.67 -1.59 20.42
C SER A 302 -18.27 -0.97 20.33
N SER A 303 -17.91 -0.19 21.36
CA SER A 303 -16.60 0.43 21.45
C SER A 303 -16.03 0.29 22.83
N LYS A 304 -14.72 0.42 22.97
CA LYS A 304 -14.01 0.54 24.23
C LYS A 304 -13.48 1.96 24.38
N ASP A 305 -13.77 2.61 25.49
CA ASP A 305 -13.18 3.91 25.80
C ASP A 305 -11.70 3.73 26.11
N ILE A 306 -10.86 4.52 25.45
CA ILE A 306 -9.41 4.55 25.62
C ILE A 306 -8.90 5.99 25.68
N SER A 307 -7.70 6.17 26.22
CA SER A 307 -6.97 7.44 26.18
C SER A 307 -5.72 7.27 25.34
N LEU A 308 -5.46 8.23 24.44
CA LEU A 308 -4.31 8.24 23.53
C LEU A 308 -3.39 9.41 23.90
N ALA A 309 -2.09 9.15 24.00
CA ALA A 309 -1.09 10.20 23.99
C ALA A 309 -0.89 10.67 22.55
N LEU A 310 -1.04 11.97 22.28
CA LEU A 310 -0.98 12.51 20.92
C LEU A 310 0.42 13.08 20.60
N ALA A 311 0.85 14.08 21.38
CA ALA A 311 2.10 14.79 21.16
C ALA A 311 2.56 15.45 22.47
N ASP A 312 3.83 15.81 22.54
CA ASP A 312 4.35 16.67 23.58
C ASP A 312 5.37 17.68 23.04
N THR A 313 5.50 18.82 23.73
CA THR A 313 6.48 19.85 23.47
C THR A 313 6.78 20.64 24.74
N THR A 314 7.83 21.45 24.75
CA THR A 314 8.17 22.28 25.91
C THR A 314 8.28 23.75 25.48
N LEU A 315 7.58 24.63 26.19
CA LEU A 315 7.67 26.08 26.03
C LEU A 315 8.67 26.64 27.04
N ALA A 316 9.73 27.24 26.52
CA ALA A 316 10.79 27.82 27.38
C ALA A 316 10.33 29.05 28.13
N LYS A 317 9.42 29.83 27.56
CA LYS A 317 8.95 31.11 28.12
C LYS A 317 7.47 31.01 28.47
N GLY A 318 7.10 31.46 29.66
CA GLY A 318 5.71 31.61 30.08
C GLY A 318 5.00 32.75 29.33
N GLY A 319 3.69 32.67 29.26
CA GLY A 319 2.87 33.64 28.55
C GLY A 319 1.50 33.10 28.22
N THR A 320 0.75 33.87 27.47
CA THR A 320 -0.49 33.41 26.82
C THR A 320 -0.19 32.96 25.43
N TYR A 321 -0.63 31.76 25.04
CA TYR A 321 -0.36 31.17 23.76
C TYR A 321 -1.66 30.59 23.16
N THR A 322 -1.78 30.73 21.86
CA THR A 322 -2.67 29.86 21.09
C THR A 322 -1.93 28.57 20.78
N VAL A 323 -2.43 27.47 21.33
CA VAL A 323 -1.92 26.11 21.14
C VAL A 323 -2.80 25.40 20.13
N THR A 324 -2.22 24.89 19.06
CA THR A 324 -2.91 24.18 17.98
C THR A 324 -2.30 22.81 17.81
N LEU A 325 -3.13 21.79 17.56
CA LEU A 325 -2.77 20.42 17.21
C LEU A 325 -3.41 20.04 15.87
N ALA A 326 -2.61 19.57 14.93
CA ALA A 326 -3.08 19.07 13.65
C ALA A 326 -2.31 17.81 13.23
N ILE A 327 -2.97 16.94 12.50
CA ILE A 327 -2.33 15.75 11.90
C ILE A 327 -1.42 16.21 10.76
N GLN A 328 -0.15 15.76 10.76
CA GLN A 328 0.76 15.98 9.66
C GLN A 328 0.75 14.77 8.73
N PRO A 329 0.45 14.94 7.44
CA PRO A 329 0.40 13.83 6.49
C PRO A 329 1.74 13.10 6.32
N ALA A 330 2.85 13.78 6.59
CA ALA A 330 4.20 13.21 6.40
C ALA A 330 4.53 12.03 7.32
N ASP A 331 3.90 11.96 8.49
CA ASP A 331 4.12 10.91 9.50
C ASP A 331 2.81 10.40 10.11
N ALA A 332 1.67 10.96 9.71
CA ALA A 332 0.34 10.68 10.24
C ALA A 332 0.25 10.84 11.77
N GLN A 333 0.96 11.83 12.33
CA GLN A 333 0.94 12.13 13.76
C GLN A 333 0.40 13.54 14.02
N PHE A 334 -0.08 13.77 15.24
CA PHE A 334 -0.42 15.11 15.71
C PHE A 334 0.83 15.89 16.04
N HIS A 335 0.90 17.11 15.55
CA HIS A 335 1.98 18.06 15.82
C HIS A 335 1.45 19.33 16.47
N PHE A 336 2.24 19.87 17.39
CA PHE A 336 1.98 21.17 17.99
C PHE A 336 2.39 22.31 17.05
N SER A 337 1.53 23.31 16.96
CA SER A 337 1.87 24.69 16.55
C SER A 337 1.49 25.62 17.68
N VAL A 338 2.42 26.44 18.14
CA VAL A 338 2.24 27.33 19.30
C VAL A 338 2.61 28.75 18.92
N VAL A 339 1.67 29.66 19.08
CA VAL A 339 1.84 31.09 18.73
C VAL A 339 1.59 31.94 19.99
N GLU A 340 2.52 32.85 20.32
CA GLU A 340 2.38 33.78 21.45
C GLU A 340 1.20 34.74 21.21
N GLY A 341 0.37 34.92 22.21
CA GLY A 341 -0.84 35.71 22.18
C GLY A 341 -2.11 34.91 21.93
N GLU A 342 -3.24 35.58 22.08
CA GLU A 342 -4.52 35.03 21.63
C GLU A 342 -4.52 35.09 20.10
N LYS A 343 -4.67 33.94 19.44
CA LYS A 343 -5.04 33.93 18.04
C LYS A 343 -6.40 34.62 17.97
N LYS A 344 -6.45 35.86 17.44
CA LYS A 344 -7.74 36.36 16.98
C LYS A 344 -8.30 35.24 16.12
N PRO A 345 -9.62 34.86 16.27
CA PRO A 345 -10.24 33.96 15.33
C PRO A 345 -9.74 34.38 13.96
N ASP A 346 -9.07 33.46 13.23
CA ASP A 346 -8.58 33.83 11.91
C ASP A 346 -9.78 34.50 11.23
N GLU A 347 -9.63 35.77 10.90
CA GLU A 347 -10.44 36.31 9.83
C GLU A 347 -10.12 35.34 8.70
N LYS A 348 -11.03 34.39 8.46
CA LYS A 348 -11.11 33.56 7.27
C LYS A 348 -10.66 34.50 6.16
N PRO A 349 -9.68 34.17 5.31
CA PRO A 349 -9.35 35.04 4.21
C PRO A 349 -10.69 35.40 3.61
N GLN A 350 -11.18 36.63 3.90
CA GLN A 350 -12.54 36.98 3.55
C GLN A 350 -12.53 36.91 2.05
N THR A 351 -13.15 35.86 1.54
CA THR A 351 -13.50 35.82 0.12
C THR A 351 -14.12 37.19 -0.15
N PRO A 352 -13.58 37.98 -1.03
CA PRO A 352 -14.09 39.33 -1.21
C PRO A 352 -15.60 39.25 -1.37
N LEU A 353 -16.32 39.99 -0.55
CA LEU A 353 -17.80 39.97 -0.62
C LEU A 353 -18.20 40.41 -2.02
N PRO A 354 -19.08 39.64 -2.72
CA PRO A 354 -19.46 39.94 -4.07
C PRO A 354 -20.21 41.27 -4.15
N ALA A 355 -20.17 41.95 -5.28
CA ALA A 355 -20.94 43.18 -5.49
C ALA A 355 -22.46 42.93 -5.45
N THR A 356 -22.87 41.75 -5.89
CA THR A 356 -24.26 41.30 -5.88
C THR A 356 -24.33 39.81 -5.50
N LEU A 357 -25.45 39.40 -4.92
CA LEU A 357 -25.74 37.99 -4.64
C LEU A 357 -26.90 37.51 -5.51
N SER A 358 -26.70 36.46 -6.26
CA SER A 358 -27.70 35.91 -7.18
C SER A 358 -28.57 34.86 -6.50
N MET A 359 -29.86 34.82 -6.80
CA MET A 359 -30.76 33.76 -6.39
C MET A 359 -31.10 32.89 -7.60
N TYR A 360 -30.75 31.59 -7.55
CA TYR A 360 -30.97 30.62 -8.62
C TYR A 360 -32.00 29.57 -8.22
N SER A 361 -32.70 29.00 -9.21
CA SER A 361 -33.50 27.79 -9.02
C SER A 361 -32.69 26.66 -8.40
N LYS A 362 -33.35 25.70 -7.74
CA LYS A 362 -32.72 24.59 -7.01
C LYS A 362 -31.70 23.79 -7.83
N ASP A 363 -31.92 23.72 -9.15
CA ASP A 363 -31.06 23.02 -10.11
C ASP A 363 -29.97 23.92 -10.70
N GLY A 364 -29.91 25.20 -10.30
CA GLY A 364 -28.95 26.16 -10.78
C GLY A 364 -29.17 26.64 -12.22
N SER A 365 -30.24 26.23 -12.87
CA SER A 365 -30.45 26.49 -14.30
C SER A 365 -31.03 27.88 -14.59
N THR A 366 -31.80 28.46 -13.67
CA THR A 366 -32.54 29.69 -13.87
C THR A 366 -32.20 30.73 -12.82
N LEU A 367 -31.78 31.92 -13.25
CA LEU A 367 -31.63 33.09 -12.38
C LEU A 367 -33.00 33.60 -12.01
N LEU A 368 -33.34 33.60 -10.74
CA LEU A 368 -34.61 34.04 -10.20
C LEU A 368 -34.63 35.53 -9.83
N ALA A 369 -33.57 35.98 -9.13
CA ALA A 369 -33.40 37.36 -8.73
C ALA A 369 -31.93 37.70 -8.52
N THR A 370 -31.59 38.98 -8.55
CA THR A 370 -30.30 39.52 -8.13
C THR A 370 -30.52 40.44 -6.93
N LEU A 371 -29.83 40.16 -5.83
CA LEU A 371 -29.82 40.97 -4.63
C LEU A 371 -28.62 41.92 -4.66
N ASN A 372 -28.89 43.18 -4.40
CA ASN A 372 -27.82 44.19 -4.33
C ASN A 372 -27.33 44.37 -2.90
N GLN A 373 -26.03 44.65 -2.76
CA GLN A 373 -25.47 44.95 -1.46
C GLN A 373 -26.08 46.25 -0.90
N THR A 374 -26.44 46.21 0.38
CA THR A 374 -26.97 47.39 1.11
C THR A 374 -25.79 48.28 1.56
N GLU A 375 -26.09 49.35 2.31
CA GLU A 375 -25.04 50.18 2.97
C GLU A 375 -24.21 49.35 3.94
N THR A 376 -24.76 48.27 4.49
CA THR A 376 -24.02 47.30 5.32
C THR A 376 -23.36 46.28 4.41
N LYS A 377 -22.05 46.29 4.35
CA LYS A 377 -21.28 45.30 3.58
C LYS A 377 -21.65 43.86 3.99
N GLY A 378 -21.83 42.99 3.01
CA GLY A 378 -22.20 41.58 3.23
C GLY A 378 -23.68 41.34 3.44
N VAL A 379 -24.50 42.37 3.47
CA VAL A 379 -25.97 42.28 3.50
C VAL A 379 -26.54 42.64 2.13
N TYR A 380 -27.28 41.71 1.55
CA TYR A 380 -27.86 41.84 0.20
C TYR A 380 -29.37 41.82 0.26
N THR A 381 -30.02 42.68 -0.50
CA THR A 381 -31.49 42.73 -0.57
C THR A 381 -31.95 42.87 -2.01
N GLY A 382 -33.12 42.33 -2.28
CA GLY A 382 -33.78 42.40 -3.59
C GLY A 382 -35.22 41.96 -3.49
N THR A 383 -36.00 42.23 -4.53
CA THR A 383 -37.42 41.84 -4.59
C THR A 383 -37.61 40.67 -5.54
N TYR A 384 -38.46 39.72 -5.14
CA TYR A 384 -38.78 38.56 -5.94
C TYR A 384 -40.28 38.23 -5.85
N LYS A 385 -40.88 37.87 -6.98
CA LYS A 385 -42.27 37.41 -7.03
C LYS A 385 -42.30 35.90 -6.72
N ALA A 386 -42.45 35.57 -5.45
CA ALA A 386 -42.29 34.25 -4.91
C ALA A 386 -43.53 33.35 -5.02
N SER A 387 -43.32 32.05 -5.08
CA SER A 387 -44.33 31.02 -4.89
C SER A 387 -44.08 30.25 -3.59
N GLN A 388 -45.15 29.81 -2.94
CA GLN A 388 -45.03 28.94 -1.76
C GLN A 388 -44.26 27.68 -2.11
N TRP A 389 -43.38 27.25 -1.20
CA TRP A 389 -42.55 26.04 -1.34
C TRP A 389 -41.56 26.05 -2.53
N GLU A 390 -41.39 27.21 -3.18
CA GLU A 390 -40.39 27.33 -4.24
C GLU A 390 -38.96 27.16 -3.67
N ASN A 391 -38.18 26.30 -4.29
CA ASN A 391 -36.85 25.98 -3.86
C ASN A 391 -35.79 26.73 -4.67
N PHE A 392 -34.80 27.28 -3.98
CA PHE A 392 -33.73 28.06 -4.59
C PHE A 392 -32.40 27.92 -3.81
N LYS A 393 -31.35 28.54 -4.33
CA LYS A 393 -30.04 28.74 -3.67
C LYS A 393 -29.58 30.17 -3.91
N PHE A 394 -28.81 30.73 -2.96
CA PHE A 394 -28.04 31.93 -3.23
C PHE A 394 -26.70 31.58 -3.82
N VAL A 395 -26.19 32.42 -4.71
CA VAL A 395 -24.91 32.17 -5.41
C VAL A 395 -24.10 33.46 -5.45
N ASP A 396 -22.93 33.39 -4.89
CA ASP A 396 -21.85 34.32 -5.14
C ASP A 396 -21.19 33.92 -6.46
N THR A 397 -21.53 34.61 -7.53
CA THR A 397 -21.04 34.29 -8.88
C THR A 397 -19.61 34.77 -9.10
N GLU A 398 -19.10 35.70 -8.29
CA GLU A 398 -17.73 36.21 -8.38
C GLU A 398 -16.73 35.19 -7.82
N ASN A 399 -17.10 34.51 -6.75
CA ASN A 399 -16.26 33.54 -6.05
C ASN A 399 -16.71 32.07 -6.27
N ASN A 400 -17.76 31.86 -7.07
CA ASN A 400 -18.35 30.54 -7.35
C ASN A 400 -18.79 29.78 -6.07
N ILE A 401 -19.40 30.50 -5.12
CA ILE A 401 -19.88 29.91 -3.87
C ILE A 401 -21.41 29.78 -3.90
N TRP A 402 -21.89 28.58 -3.61
CA TRP A 402 -23.32 28.27 -3.52
C TRP A 402 -23.74 28.16 -2.06
N TYR A 403 -24.79 28.86 -1.68
CA TYR A 403 -25.36 28.84 -0.34
C TYR A 403 -26.73 28.18 -0.37
N GLY A 404 -26.86 27.07 0.33
CA GLY A 404 -28.14 26.45 0.70
C GLY A 404 -28.54 26.78 2.14
N SER A 405 -29.54 26.07 2.68
CA SER A 405 -29.87 26.13 4.10
C SER A 405 -29.13 25.10 4.91
N ASP A 406 -28.81 25.41 6.16
CA ASP A 406 -28.36 24.45 7.15
C ASP A 406 -29.47 23.42 7.41
N PRO A 407 -29.17 22.10 7.45
CA PRO A 407 -30.17 21.07 7.71
C PRO A 407 -30.95 21.24 9.02
N SER A 408 -30.37 21.91 10.00
CA SER A 408 -31.01 22.17 11.31
C SER A 408 -31.85 23.44 11.34
N ASN A 409 -31.63 24.41 10.43
CA ASN A 409 -32.35 25.69 10.42
C ASN A 409 -32.45 26.29 9.00
N LEU A 410 -33.67 26.33 8.46
CA LEU A 410 -33.94 26.87 7.12
C LEU A 410 -33.42 28.30 6.90
N PHE A 411 -33.39 29.15 7.92
CA PHE A 411 -32.97 30.55 7.81
C PHE A 411 -31.45 30.76 8.05
N THR A 412 -30.71 29.70 8.28
CA THR A 412 -29.24 29.71 8.36
C THR A 412 -28.67 29.27 7.02
N LEU A 413 -27.76 30.06 6.46
CA LEU A 413 -27.07 29.74 5.21
C LEU A 413 -25.87 28.80 5.46
N SER A 414 -25.67 27.88 4.54
CA SER A 414 -24.51 26.99 4.53
C SER A 414 -23.93 26.86 3.12
N SER A 415 -22.62 26.94 2.99
CA SER A 415 -21.91 26.64 1.75
C SER A 415 -21.31 25.22 1.73
N ALA A 416 -21.69 24.38 2.68
CA ALA A 416 -21.28 22.98 2.72
C ALA A 416 -21.92 22.19 1.56
N GLU A 417 -21.24 21.13 1.12
CA GLU A 417 -21.66 20.31 -0.02
C GLU A 417 -23.01 19.63 0.24
N ASP A 418 -23.33 19.33 1.49
CA ASP A 418 -24.58 18.73 1.97
C ASP A 418 -25.67 19.74 2.33
N ALA A 419 -25.47 21.04 2.07
CA ALA A 419 -26.46 22.06 2.33
C ALA A 419 -27.77 21.84 1.54
N TRP A 420 -28.89 21.92 2.24
CA TRP A 420 -30.21 21.74 1.63
C TRP A 420 -30.56 22.93 0.73
N ASN A 421 -31.53 22.72 -0.16
CA ASN A 421 -32.14 23.88 -0.85
C ASN A 421 -32.84 24.78 0.16
N ILE A 422 -32.84 26.07 -0.13
CA ILE A 422 -33.66 27.06 0.57
C ILE A 422 -35.07 27.04 -0.04
N TRP A 423 -36.09 27.30 0.73
CA TRP A 423 -37.46 27.41 0.20
C TRP A 423 -38.27 28.45 0.95
N PHE A 424 -39.25 29.04 0.24
CA PHE A 424 -40.22 29.91 0.87
C PHE A 424 -41.29 29.08 1.59
N LYS A 425 -41.75 29.58 2.76
CA LYS A 425 -42.84 28.96 3.51
C LYS A 425 -44.21 29.32 2.88
N ASP A 426 -45.28 28.81 3.47
CA ASP A 426 -46.69 29.02 3.03
C ASP A 426 -47.40 30.14 3.78
N ASP A 427 -46.65 31.11 4.30
CA ASP A 427 -47.17 32.26 5.07
C ASP A 427 -47.55 33.47 4.21
N PHE A 428 -47.61 33.30 2.88
CA PHE A 428 -48.03 34.30 1.90
C PHE A 428 -48.77 33.65 0.70
N GLU A 429 -49.47 34.41 -0.11
CA GLU A 429 -50.07 33.89 -1.34
C GLU A 429 -49.06 33.80 -2.48
N SER A 430 -49.06 32.69 -3.23
CA SER A 430 -48.16 32.52 -4.38
C SER A 430 -48.34 33.65 -5.39
N GLY A 431 -47.20 34.22 -5.84
CA GLY A 431 -47.18 35.40 -6.70
C GLY A 431 -47.05 36.72 -5.93
N THR A 432 -46.93 36.69 -4.60
CA THR A 432 -46.63 37.88 -3.79
C THR A 432 -45.21 38.35 -4.08
N VAL A 433 -44.99 39.64 -4.18
CA VAL A 433 -43.66 40.24 -4.26
C VAL A 433 -43.08 40.32 -2.84
N LEU A 434 -42.04 39.61 -2.59
CA LEU A 434 -41.31 39.59 -1.31
C LEU A 434 -40.00 40.38 -1.43
N THR A 435 -39.63 41.08 -0.35
CA THR A 435 -38.26 41.55 -0.16
C THR A 435 -37.45 40.44 0.46
N VAL A 436 -36.44 39.96 -0.25
CA VAL A 436 -35.51 38.90 0.20
C VAL A 436 -34.24 39.56 0.67
N THR A 437 -33.76 39.17 1.84
CA THR A 437 -32.48 39.62 2.43
C THR A 437 -31.59 38.43 2.76
N ALA A 438 -30.33 38.49 2.36
CA ALA A 438 -29.31 37.57 2.75
C ALA A 438 -28.13 38.30 3.40
N ASP A 439 -27.69 37.85 4.54
CA ASP A 439 -26.55 38.39 5.29
C ASP A 439 -25.43 37.33 5.34
N LEU A 440 -24.36 37.55 4.56
CA LEU A 440 -23.21 36.68 4.49
C LEU A 440 -22.24 36.86 5.70
N ASN A 441 -22.41 37.92 6.51
CA ASN A 441 -21.63 38.10 7.73
C ASN A 441 -22.11 37.16 8.84
N THR A 442 -23.45 37.00 8.94
CA THR A 442 -24.08 36.14 9.94
C THR A 442 -24.54 34.80 9.38
N LEU A 443 -24.35 34.59 8.09
CA LEU A 443 -24.84 33.43 7.34
C LEU A 443 -26.34 33.18 7.60
N THR A 444 -27.18 34.23 7.41
CA THR A 444 -28.63 34.15 7.58
C THR A 444 -29.36 34.73 6.40
N TRP A 445 -30.61 34.34 6.23
CA TRP A 445 -31.51 34.97 5.25
C TRP A 445 -32.91 35.17 5.82
N SER A 446 -33.61 36.04 5.24
CA SER A 446 -35.01 36.34 5.61
C SER A 446 -35.78 36.87 4.42
N TYR A 447 -37.11 36.95 4.56
CA TYR A 447 -37.98 37.65 3.62
C TYR A 447 -39.11 38.37 4.37
N SER A 448 -39.61 39.42 3.73
CA SER A 448 -40.77 40.17 4.20
C SER A 448 -41.66 40.57 3.02
N LYS A 449 -42.95 40.85 3.31
CA LYS A 449 -43.94 41.40 2.35
C LYS A 449 -43.72 42.88 2.14
#